data_58cf261d26dd4c9137e368adb6478204
#
_entry.id   58cf261d26dd4c9137e368adb6478204
#
_cell.length_a   1.000
_cell.length_b   1.000
_cell.length_c   1.000
_cell.angle_alpha   90.00
_cell.angle_beta   90.00
_cell.angle_gamma   90.00
#
_symmetry.space_group_name_H-M   'P 1'
#
loop_
_entity.id
_entity.type
_entity.pdbx_description
1 polymer ?
#
loop_
_entity_poly.entity_id
_entity_poly.type
_entity_poly.pdbx_seq_one_letter_code
_entity_poly.pdbx_strand_id
1 'polypeptide(L)'
;MKILVAPLNWGLGHASRCVPLVQRFLEEGHEVILGGDGASLTLLRRHFPKCRYVFLAPLNLRYGKGKRQVWAMVKALPKLVAWAYKDHVMLQAVLREEKIDMVVSDNRFGLYTKAEETLCVYITHQLHIFLPKGWRWLEPLVARLHARIYTRYNKVWVPDYEAFDRSLGGELGHPAISHQPSAFSNIEYIGPLSRFTQSTNDNPQTTYGIVAVLSGLEPQRTMLERELVARYRDSQEKVLIVQGLLNRPNTRIKRGAITIVPYMSDEELAAALMGAKHIIVRSGYSTIMDLDALGLLHVPMTTDQSPIITFIPTSGQPEQEYLAHFMAEKCQKS
;
A
#
# COMPACT_ATOMS: atom_id res chain seq x y z
N MET A 1 6.93 -0.27 -25.41
CA MET A 1 6.15 -1.44 -24.97
C MET A 1 4.76 -1.01 -24.58
N LYS A 2 3.80 -1.96 -24.62
CA LYS A 2 2.46 -1.78 -24.06
C LYS A 2 2.36 -2.51 -22.73
N ILE A 3 2.10 -1.79 -21.65
CA ILE A 3 2.20 -2.28 -20.27
C ILE A 3 0.84 -2.18 -19.58
N LEU A 4 0.35 -3.30 -19.04
CA LEU A 4 -0.84 -3.33 -18.17
C LEU A 4 -0.39 -3.26 -16.71
N VAL A 5 -0.81 -2.21 -15.98
CA VAL A 5 -0.52 -2.05 -14.54
C VAL A 5 -1.80 -2.22 -13.74
N ALA A 6 -1.85 -3.18 -12.83
CA ALA A 6 -3.08 -3.57 -12.16
C ALA A 6 -2.90 -3.80 -10.64
N PRO A 7 -3.16 -2.78 -9.81
CA PRO A 7 -3.14 -2.92 -8.35
C PRO A 7 -4.38 -3.62 -7.81
N LEU A 8 -4.20 -4.32 -6.69
CA LEU A 8 -5.29 -4.84 -5.88
C LEU A 8 -6.10 -3.68 -5.25
N ASN A 9 -7.41 -3.77 -5.32
CA ASN A 9 -8.31 -2.81 -4.66
C ASN A 9 -8.55 -3.20 -3.19
N TRP A 10 -7.50 -3.02 -2.37
CA TRP A 10 -7.54 -3.28 -0.92
C TRP A 10 -7.04 -2.07 -0.15
N GLY A 11 -7.86 -1.02 -0.14
CA GLY A 11 -7.44 0.32 0.24
C GLY A 11 -6.69 1.01 -0.89
N LEU A 12 -6.18 2.21 -0.63
CA LEU A 12 -5.49 3.03 -1.65
C LEU A 12 -4.01 2.70 -1.80
N GLY A 13 -3.40 1.99 -0.84
CA GLY A 13 -1.95 1.78 -0.77
C GLY A 13 -1.36 1.07 -1.99
N HIS A 14 -2.05 0.05 -2.54
CA HIS A 14 -1.61 -0.63 -3.76
C HIS A 14 -1.62 0.30 -4.97
N ALA A 15 -2.67 1.09 -5.12
CA ALA A 15 -2.77 2.04 -6.22
C ALA A 15 -1.77 3.19 -6.06
N SER A 16 -1.56 3.73 -4.84
CA SER A 16 -0.61 4.83 -4.63
C SER A 16 0.82 4.43 -4.95
N ARG A 17 1.25 3.21 -4.62
CA ARG A 17 2.59 2.74 -4.97
C ARG A 17 2.75 2.37 -6.46
N CYS A 18 1.66 2.17 -7.19
CA CYS A 18 1.71 2.03 -8.65
C CYS A 18 1.85 3.38 -9.38
N VAL A 19 1.52 4.51 -8.74
CA VAL A 19 1.64 5.84 -9.36
C VAL A 19 3.05 6.10 -9.90
N PRO A 20 4.14 6.00 -9.10
CA PRO A 20 5.50 6.25 -9.59
C PRO A 20 5.93 5.27 -10.69
N LEU A 21 5.44 4.03 -10.68
CA LEU A 21 5.73 3.06 -11.75
C LEU A 21 5.08 3.46 -13.07
N VAL A 22 3.80 3.82 -13.04
CA VAL A 22 3.07 4.29 -14.23
C VAL A 22 3.71 5.56 -14.78
N GLN A 23 4.06 6.50 -13.90
CA GLN A 23 4.76 7.73 -14.26
C GLN A 23 6.05 7.40 -15.01
N ARG A 24 6.91 6.57 -14.44
CA ARG A 24 8.19 6.17 -15.04
C ARG A 24 8.00 5.50 -16.39
N PHE A 25 7.04 4.58 -16.53
CA PHE A 25 6.78 3.92 -17.80
C PHE A 25 6.33 4.91 -18.90
N LEU A 26 5.51 5.90 -18.54
CA LEU A 26 5.10 6.95 -19.47
C LEU A 26 6.27 7.87 -19.88
N GLU A 27 7.14 8.23 -18.94
CA GLU A 27 8.37 9.01 -19.18
C GLU A 27 9.36 8.26 -20.07
N GLU A 28 9.43 6.93 -19.94
CA GLU A 28 10.21 6.05 -20.82
C GLU A 28 9.56 5.83 -22.20
N GLY A 29 8.41 6.47 -22.48
CA GLY A 29 7.71 6.41 -23.78
C GLY A 29 6.90 5.13 -23.99
N HIS A 30 6.50 4.44 -22.93
CA HIS A 30 5.66 3.25 -23.02
C HIS A 30 4.16 3.61 -23.05
N GLU A 31 3.35 2.79 -23.72
CA GLU A 31 1.89 2.85 -23.63
C GLU A 31 1.45 2.12 -22.36
N VAL A 32 0.75 2.81 -21.45
CA VAL A 32 0.27 2.20 -20.22
C VAL A 32 -1.25 2.06 -20.22
N ILE A 33 -1.70 0.85 -19.87
CA ILE A 33 -3.12 0.53 -19.63
C ILE A 33 -3.30 0.32 -18.13
N LEU A 34 -4.29 1.02 -17.55
CA LEU A 34 -4.61 0.91 -16.14
C LEU A 34 -5.62 -0.21 -15.92
N GLY A 35 -5.26 -1.27 -15.20
CA GLY A 35 -6.16 -2.36 -14.85
C GLY A 35 -6.66 -2.26 -13.42
N GLY A 36 -7.92 -2.61 -13.16
CA GLY A 36 -8.39 -2.69 -11.77
C GLY A 36 -9.88 -2.47 -11.59
N ASP A 37 -10.25 -2.16 -10.36
CA ASP A 37 -11.62 -1.88 -9.95
C ASP A 37 -11.67 -0.84 -8.82
N GLY A 38 -12.85 -0.31 -8.55
CA GLY A 38 -13.16 0.51 -7.38
C GLY A 38 -12.25 1.72 -7.16
N ALA A 39 -11.86 1.94 -5.90
CA ALA A 39 -11.08 3.11 -5.49
C ALA A 39 -9.66 3.12 -6.06
N SER A 40 -9.04 1.94 -6.21
CA SER A 40 -7.69 1.81 -6.77
C SER A 40 -7.63 2.27 -8.23
N LEU A 41 -8.57 1.83 -9.06
CA LEU A 41 -8.65 2.29 -10.45
C LEU A 41 -9.02 3.78 -10.52
N THR A 42 -9.90 4.26 -9.64
CA THR A 42 -10.26 5.68 -9.57
C THR A 42 -9.05 6.56 -9.25
N LEU A 43 -8.17 6.13 -8.33
CA LEU A 43 -6.94 6.85 -8.01
C LEU A 43 -6.02 6.94 -9.23
N LEU A 44 -5.72 5.82 -9.87
CA LEU A 44 -4.85 5.80 -11.05
C LEU A 44 -5.40 6.66 -12.20
N ARG A 45 -6.70 6.62 -12.45
CA ARG A 45 -7.35 7.45 -13.48
C ARG A 45 -7.31 8.94 -13.17
N ARG A 46 -7.26 9.34 -11.91
CA ARG A 46 -7.06 10.75 -11.53
C ARG A 46 -5.65 11.23 -11.83
N HIS A 47 -4.64 10.40 -11.54
CA HIS A 47 -3.25 10.73 -11.87
C HIS A 47 -2.98 10.68 -13.39
N PHE A 48 -3.59 9.72 -14.08
CA PHE A 48 -3.33 9.44 -15.50
C PHE A 48 -4.63 9.44 -16.32
N PRO A 49 -5.29 10.60 -16.47
CA PRO A 49 -6.60 10.69 -17.15
C PRO A 49 -6.55 10.37 -18.65
N LYS A 50 -5.36 10.43 -19.25
CA LYS A 50 -5.15 10.11 -20.68
C LYS A 50 -4.88 8.63 -20.93
N CYS A 51 -4.55 7.85 -19.91
CA CYS A 51 -4.31 6.42 -20.05
C CYS A 51 -5.61 5.66 -20.29
N ARG A 52 -5.57 4.69 -21.18
CA ARG A 52 -6.64 3.70 -21.32
C ARG A 52 -6.77 2.89 -20.04
N TYR A 53 -7.94 2.32 -19.82
CA TYR A 53 -8.17 1.46 -18.67
C TYR A 53 -9.05 0.27 -19.01
N VAL A 54 -8.89 -0.80 -18.24
CA VAL A 54 -9.70 -2.02 -18.28
C VAL A 54 -10.23 -2.34 -16.88
N PHE A 55 -11.49 -2.73 -16.82
CA PHE A 55 -12.06 -3.23 -15.58
C PHE A 55 -11.64 -4.67 -15.35
N LEU A 56 -11.23 -4.96 -14.12
CA LEU A 56 -10.87 -6.30 -13.65
C LEU A 56 -11.83 -6.74 -12.53
N ALA A 57 -11.81 -8.03 -12.20
CA ALA A 57 -12.72 -8.61 -11.23
C ALA A 57 -12.60 -7.92 -9.85
N PRO A 58 -13.70 -7.43 -9.24
CA PRO A 58 -13.68 -6.86 -7.92
C PRO A 58 -13.48 -7.92 -6.84
N LEU A 59 -12.59 -7.66 -5.89
CA LEU A 59 -12.39 -8.50 -4.72
C LEU A 59 -13.25 -7.99 -3.56
N ASN A 60 -14.45 -8.52 -3.40
CA ASN A 60 -15.38 -8.14 -2.34
C ASN A 60 -15.17 -9.01 -1.08
N LEU A 61 -14.10 -8.71 -0.32
CA LEU A 61 -13.89 -9.32 0.99
C LEU A 61 -14.33 -8.37 2.10
N ARG A 62 -14.99 -8.93 3.12
CA ARG A 62 -15.31 -8.21 4.35
C ARG A 62 -14.42 -8.72 5.46
N TYR A 63 -13.78 -7.82 6.17
CA TYR A 63 -13.00 -8.17 7.35
C TYR A 63 -13.92 -8.60 8.51
N GLY A 64 -13.46 -9.63 9.22
CA GLY A 64 -14.02 -9.97 10.52
C GLY A 64 -13.59 -8.95 11.59
N LYS A 65 -14.30 -8.91 12.73
CA LYS A 65 -13.90 -8.12 13.89
C LYS A 65 -13.03 -8.96 14.83
N GLY A 66 -11.86 -8.43 15.21
CA GLY A 66 -11.00 -9.01 16.25
C GLY A 66 -10.51 -10.45 15.95
N LYS A 67 -10.45 -11.31 16.98
CA LYS A 67 -9.92 -12.68 16.92
C LYS A 67 -10.59 -13.62 15.89
N ARG A 68 -11.75 -13.26 15.35
CA ARG A 68 -12.46 -14.04 14.30
C ARG A 68 -11.90 -13.81 12.90
N GLN A 69 -10.90 -12.96 12.73
CA GLN A 69 -10.35 -12.60 11.42
C GLN A 69 -9.69 -13.78 10.71
N VAL A 70 -8.97 -14.64 11.42
CA VAL A 70 -8.35 -15.84 10.83
C VAL A 70 -9.39 -16.76 10.21
N TRP A 71 -10.46 -17.05 10.95
CA TRP A 71 -11.56 -17.87 10.43
C TRP A 71 -12.28 -17.19 9.24
N ALA A 72 -12.37 -15.86 9.25
CA ALA A 72 -12.92 -15.12 8.12
C ALA A 72 -12.03 -15.27 6.88
N MET A 73 -10.70 -15.22 7.04
CA MET A 73 -9.74 -15.45 5.95
C MET A 73 -9.78 -16.88 5.42
N VAL A 74 -9.81 -17.90 6.30
CA VAL A 74 -9.93 -19.30 5.88
C VAL A 74 -11.23 -19.50 5.10
N LYS A 75 -12.35 -18.98 5.56
CA LYS A 75 -13.64 -19.03 4.85
C LYS A 75 -13.62 -18.24 3.53
N ALA A 76 -12.73 -17.26 3.39
CA ALA A 76 -12.58 -16.47 2.17
C ALA A 76 -11.71 -17.16 1.10
N LEU A 77 -10.93 -18.20 1.44
CA LEU A 77 -10.03 -18.87 0.49
C LEU A 77 -10.73 -19.30 -0.82
N PRO A 78 -11.89 -19.97 -0.80
CA PRO A 78 -12.56 -20.33 -2.05
C PRO A 78 -12.94 -19.12 -2.90
N LYS A 79 -13.33 -18.00 -2.25
CA LYS A 79 -13.64 -16.74 -2.95
C LYS A 79 -12.38 -16.10 -3.54
N LEU A 80 -11.25 -16.17 -2.85
CA LEU A 80 -9.96 -15.69 -3.36
C LEU A 80 -9.51 -16.49 -4.59
N VAL A 81 -9.65 -17.81 -4.56
CA VAL A 81 -9.33 -18.67 -5.69
C VAL A 81 -10.24 -18.35 -6.89
N ALA A 82 -11.55 -18.27 -6.66
CA ALA A 82 -12.51 -17.93 -7.70
C ALA A 82 -12.27 -16.51 -8.28
N TRP A 83 -11.89 -15.57 -7.45
CA TRP A 83 -11.53 -14.22 -7.88
C TRP A 83 -10.25 -14.22 -8.73
N ALA A 84 -9.20 -14.90 -8.28
CA ALA A 84 -7.96 -15.03 -9.05
C ALA A 84 -8.21 -15.71 -10.41
N TYR A 85 -9.09 -16.71 -10.47
CA TYR A 85 -9.50 -17.34 -11.73
C TYR A 85 -10.23 -16.36 -12.65
N LYS A 86 -11.15 -15.55 -12.11
CA LYS A 86 -11.83 -14.51 -12.89
C LYS A 86 -10.85 -13.49 -13.45
N ASP A 87 -9.89 -13.02 -12.63
CA ASP A 87 -8.82 -12.12 -13.09
C ASP A 87 -8.03 -12.74 -14.23
N HIS A 88 -7.69 -14.03 -14.10
CA HIS A 88 -6.98 -14.75 -15.16
C HIS A 88 -7.78 -14.79 -16.47
N VAL A 89 -9.06 -15.13 -16.41
CA VAL A 89 -9.95 -15.15 -17.59
C VAL A 89 -10.06 -13.77 -18.24
N MET A 90 -10.20 -12.72 -17.41
CA MET A 90 -10.28 -11.35 -17.92
C MET A 90 -8.97 -10.90 -18.57
N LEU A 91 -7.81 -11.24 -17.98
CA LEU A 91 -6.52 -10.97 -18.61
C LEU A 91 -6.40 -11.69 -19.95
N GLN A 92 -6.79 -12.98 -20.03
CA GLN A 92 -6.76 -13.72 -21.30
C GLN A 92 -7.65 -13.08 -22.38
N ALA A 93 -8.78 -12.48 -22.00
CA ALA A 93 -9.62 -11.73 -22.93
C ALA A 93 -8.87 -10.49 -23.47
N VAL A 94 -8.25 -9.70 -22.59
CA VAL A 94 -7.45 -8.53 -22.98
C VAL A 94 -6.31 -8.91 -23.93
N LEU A 95 -5.59 -10.01 -23.63
CA LEU A 95 -4.47 -10.50 -24.45
C LEU A 95 -4.89 -11.00 -25.83
N ARG A 96 -6.16 -11.40 -26.00
CA ARG A 96 -6.71 -11.76 -27.34
C ARG A 96 -7.06 -10.55 -28.18
N GLU A 97 -7.46 -9.47 -27.54
CA GLU A 97 -7.88 -8.25 -28.22
C GLU A 97 -6.67 -7.39 -28.62
N GLU A 98 -5.62 -7.42 -27.82
CA GLU A 98 -4.44 -6.61 -28.08
C GLU A 98 -3.15 -7.23 -27.51
N LYS A 99 -2.03 -6.92 -28.17
CA LYS A 99 -0.71 -7.34 -27.73
C LYS A 99 -0.30 -6.52 -26.49
N ILE A 100 -0.09 -7.19 -25.36
CA ILE A 100 0.48 -6.63 -24.14
C ILE A 100 1.89 -7.19 -23.96
N ASP A 101 2.88 -6.32 -23.93
CA ASP A 101 4.30 -6.74 -23.78
C ASP A 101 4.65 -7.03 -22.31
N MET A 102 4.00 -6.32 -21.35
CA MET A 102 4.25 -6.53 -19.92
C MET A 102 2.95 -6.41 -19.11
N VAL A 103 2.78 -7.31 -18.15
CA VAL A 103 1.72 -7.25 -17.12
C VAL A 103 2.36 -7.04 -15.76
N VAL A 104 2.08 -5.93 -15.11
CA VAL A 104 2.52 -5.61 -13.75
C VAL A 104 1.33 -5.79 -12.81
N SER A 105 1.38 -6.84 -12.03
CA SER A 105 0.32 -7.25 -11.09
C SER A 105 0.74 -6.92 -9.66
N ASP A 106 0.07 -5.96 -9.03
CA ASP A 106 0.30 -5.67 -7.63
C ASP A 106 -0.72 -6.42 -6.76
N ASN A 107 -0.28 -7.54 -6.20
CA ASN A 107 -1.05 -8.45 -5.36
C ASN A 107 -2.34 -9.02 -6.01
N ARG A 108 -2.46 -9.03 -7.33
CA ARG A 108 -3.55 -9.70 -8.06
C ARG A 108 -3.08 -11.04 -8.61
N PHE A 109 -3.30 -12.10 -7.88
CA PHE A 109 -2.71 -13.45 -8.11
C PHE A 109 -3.09 -14.11 -9.44
N GLY A 110 -4.14 -13.63 -10.12
CA GLY A 110 -4.65 -14.19 -11.37
C GLY A 110 -4.06 -13.56 -12.63
N LEU A 111 -3.32 -12.45 -12.52
CA LEU A 111 -2.83 -11.70 -13.68
C LEU A 111 -1.47 -12.21 -14.16
N TYR A 112 -1.46 -13.39 -14.74
CA TYR A 112 -0.28 -13.99 -15.37
C TYR A 112 -0.67 -14.72 -16.66
N THR A 113 0.29 -14.91 -17.55
CA THR A 113 0.16 -15.74 -18.75
C THR A 113 1.41 -16.59 -18.93
N LYS A 114 1.29 -17.65 -19.73
CA LYS A 114 2.42 -18.48 -20.17
C LYS A 114 2.90 -18.13 -21.57
N ALA A 115 2.29 -17.12 -22.21
CA ALA A 115 2.73 -16.62 -23.50
C ALA A 115 4.13 -16.01 -23.34
N GLU A 116 5.08 -16.47 -24.14
CA GLU A 116 6.51 -16.07 -24.02
C GLU A 116 6.73 -14.60 -24.38
N GLU A 117 5.85 -14.03 -25.22
CA GLU A 117 5.92 -12.63 -25.64
C GLU A 117 5.43 -11.62 -24.59
N THR A 118 4.84 -12.09 -23.48
CA THR A 118 4.33 -11.20 -22.42
C THR A 118 5.11 -11.40 -21.12
N LEU A 119 5.84 -10.40 -20.68
CA LEU A 119 6.53 -10.40 -19.39
C LEU A 119 5.53 -10.19 -18.25
N CYS A 120 5.42 -11.15 -17.35
CA CYS A 120 4.56 -11.05 -16.16
C CYS A 120 5.40 -10.71 -14.92
N VAL A 121 5.07 -9.57 -14.30
CA VAL A 121 5.73 -9.09 -13.08
C VAL A 121 4.72 -9.08 -11.93
N TYR A 122 5.12 -9.61 -10.78
CA TYR A 122 4.33 -9.57 -9.57
C TYR A 122 4.96 -8.64 -8.54
N ILE A 123 4.20 -7.69 -8.01
CA ILE A 123 4.68 -6.79 -6.95
C ILE A 123 4.13 -7.27 -5.62
N THR A 124 5.02 -7.45 -4.65
CA THR A 124 4.65 -7.71 -3.26
C THR A 124 5.76 -7.26 -2.31
N HIS A 125 5.37 -6.74 -1.15
CA HIS A 125 6.27 -6.48 -0.02
C HIS A 125 6.20 -7.59 1.03
N GLN A 126 5.37 -8.61 0.81
CA GLN A 126 5.15 -9.71 1.73
C GLN A 126 5.67 -11.02 1.15
N LEU A 127 6.98 -11.21 1.19
CA LEU A 127 7.60 -12.51 0.91
C LEU A 127 7.38 -13.46 2.09
N HIS A 128 7.33 -12.93 3.31
CA HIS A 128 6.93 -13.63 4.52
C HIS A 128 5.54 -13.12 4.98
N ILE A 129 4.63 -14.06 5.22
CA ILE A 129 3.29 -13.78 5.74
C ILE A 129 3.23 -14.17 7.20
N PHE A 130 3.14 -13.17 8.09
CA PHE A 130 2.93 -13.42 9.50
C PHE A 130 1.52 -13.91 9.77
N LEU A 131 1.42 -15.01 10.50
CA LEU A 131 0.17 -15.50 11.03
C LEU A 131 -0.01 -15.08 12.50
N PRO A 132 -1.25 -14.97 13.01
CA PRO A 132 -1.50 -14.73 14.41
C PRO A 132 -0.82 -15.78 15.30
N LYS A 133 -0.39 -15.40 16.51
CA LYS A 133 0.44 -16.22 17.43
C LYS A 133 0.05 -17.70 17.51
N GLY A 134 -1.24 -18.03 17.57
CA GLY A 134 -1.73 -19.42 17.65
C GLY A 134 -1.66 -20.23 16.34
N TRP A 135 -1.31 -19.58 15.20
CA TRP A 135 -1.31 -20.18 13.87
C TRP A 135 0.07 -20.15 13.20
N ARG A 136 1.10 -19.65 13.87
CA ARG A 136 2.46 -19.50 13.32
C ARG A 136 3.06 -20.82 12.82
N TRP A 137 2.69 -21.94 13.38
CA TRP A 137 3.14 -23.26 12.92
C TRP A 137 2.71 -23.59 11.48
N LEU A 138 1.71 -22.86 10.93
CA LEU A 138 1.29 -22.97 9.52
C LEU A 138 2.08 -22.04 8.58
N GLU A 139 2.91 -21.13 9.08
CA GLU A 139 3.69 -20.19 8.25
C GLU A 139 4.51 -20.91 7.16
N PRO A 140 5.19 -22.06 7.41
CA PRO A 140 5.91 -22.78 6.35
C PRO A 140 4.98 -23.29 5.23
N LEU A 141 3.76 -23.72 5.57
CA LEU A 141 2.78 -24.15 4.57
C LEU A 141 2.30 -22.96 3.73
N VAL A 142 1.99 -21.85 4.37
CA VAL A 142 1.58 -20.59 3.71
C VAL A 142 2.70 -20.10 2.80
N ALA A 143 3.95 -20.11 3.25
CA ALA A 143 5.12 -19.75 2.45
C ALA A 143 5.26 -20.62 1.19
N ARG A 144 5.06 -21.94 1.31
CA ARG A 144 5.08 -22.86 0.14
C ARG A 144 3.97 -22.58 -0.85
N LEU A 145 2.76 -22.24 -0.36
CA LEU A 145 1.63 -21.87 -1.23
C LEU A 145 1.89 -20.54 -1.94
N HIS A 146 2.45 -19.58 -1.22
CA HIS A 146 2.83 -18.28 -1.79
C HIS A 146 3.94 -18.42 -2.82
N ALA A 147 4.95 -19.26 -2.55
CA ALA A 147 6.01 -19.54 -3.51
C ALA A 147 5.47 -20.07 -4.86
N ARG A 148 4.41 -20.91 -4.83
CA ARG A 148 3.74 -21.37 -6.06
C ARG A 148 3.05 -20.25 -6.85
N ILE A 149 2.68 -19.12 -6.21
CA ILE A 149 2.18 -17.95 -6.91
C ILE A 149 3.34 -17.29 -7.65
N TYR A 150 4.47 -17.10 -6.99
CA TYR A 150 5.65 -16.44 -7.57
C TYR A 150 6.21 -17.15 -8.79
N THR A 151 6.20 -18.49 -8.80
CA THR A 151 6.67 -19.30 -9.95
C THR A 151 5.83 -19.14 -11.22
N ARG A 152 4.67 -18.47 -11.15
CA ARG A 152 3.84 -18.15 -12.32
C ARG A 152 4.25 -16.86 -13.02
N TYR A 153 5.11 -16.06 -12.37
CA TYR A 153 5.58 -14.78 -12.87
C TYR A 153 7.04 -14.86 -13.29
N ASN A 154 7.40 -14.10 -14.31
CA ASN A 154 8.78 -14.02 -14.76
C ASN A 154 9.65 -13.30 -13.72
N LYS A 155 9.12 -12.27 -13.06
CA LYS A 155 9.78 -11.48 -12.03
C LYS A 155 8.85 -11.20 -10.86
N VAL A 156 9.44 -11.12 -9.67
CA VAL A 156 8.78 -10.65 -8.45
C VAL A 156 9.50 -9.41 -7.96
N TRP A 157 8.84 -8.27 -8.04
CA TRP A 157 9.37 -7.00 -7.57
C TRP A 157 8.99 -6.75 -6.11
N VAL A 158 10.00 -6.49 -5.30
CA VAL A 158 9.83 -6.12 -3.90
C VAL A 158 10.08 -4.63 -3.77
N PRO A 159 9.06 -3.83 -3.41
CA PRO A 159 9.20 -2.38 -3.27
C PRO A 159 9.83 -2.04 -1.91
N ASP A 160 11.06 -2.47 -1.70
CA ASP A 160 11.85 -2.22 -0.51
C ASP A 160 13.32 -2.03 -0.89
N TYR A 161 14.14 -1.56 0.03
CA TYR A 161 15.58 -1.54 -0.12
C TYR A 161 16.12 -2.97 -0.06
N GLU A 162 17.12 -3.28 -0.90
CA GLU A 162 17.76 -4.60 -0.92
C GLU A 162 18.51 -4.89 0.39
N ALA A 163 19.17 -3.87 0.95
CA ALA A 163 19.89 -3.99 2.20
C ALA A 163 18.94 -4.05 3.40
N PHE A 164 19.04 -5.09 4.22
CA PHE A 164 18.12 -5.35 5.34
C PHE A 164 18.11 -4.23 6.41
N ASP A 165 19.26 -3.62 6.69
CA ASP A 165 19.39 -2.51 7.63
C ASP A 165 18.62 -1.27 7.18
N ARG A 166 18.46 -1.08 5.88
CA ARG A 166 17.64 -0.02 5.28
C ARG A 166 16.17 -0.41 5.09
N SER A 167 15.84 -1.70 5.13
CA SER A 167 14.49 -2.20 4.84
C SER A 167 13.42 -1.45 5.61
N LEU A 168 12.31 -1.19 4.93
CA LEU A 168 11.09 -0.61 5.52
C LEU A 168 10.11 -1.67 6.00
N GLY A 169 10.23 -2.89 5.49
CA GLY A 169 9.37 -4.03 5.83
C GLY A 169 10.03 -5.07 6.75
N GLY A 170 11.35 -4.98 6.96
CA GLY A 170 12.07 -5.98 7.76
C GLY A 170 11.83 -7.39 7.24
N GLU A 171 11.47 -8.32 8.13
CA GLU A 171 11.23 -9.74 7.79
C GLU A 171 10.06 -9.97 6.82
N LEU A 172 9.17 -9.01 6.62
CA LEU A 172 8.10 -9.14 5.61
C LEU A 172 8.67 -9.23 4.20
N GLY A 173 9.59 -8.33 3.86
CA GLY A 173 10.26 -8.28 2.56
C GLY A 173 11.55 -9.08 2.49
N HIS A 174 12.14 -9.42 3.65
CA HIS A 174 13.42 -10.10 3.80
C HIS A 174 13.28 -11.34 4.69
N PRO A 175 12.63 -12.42 4.22
CA PRO A 175 12.47 -13.61 5.02
C PRO A 175 13.82 -14.24 5.32
N ALA A 176 14.01 -14.79 6.53
CA ALA A 176 15.20 -15.51 6.91
C ALA A 176 15.50 -16.65 5.90
N ILE A 177 16.78 -16.91 5.63
CA ILE A 177 17.24 -17.90 4.64
C ILE A 177 16.57 -19.28 4.84
N SER A 178 16.29 -19.65 6.08
CA SER A 178 15.57 -20.89 6.43
C SER A 178 14.13 -20.96 5.92
N HIS A 179 13.54 -19.82 5.53
CA HIS A 179 12.18 -19.71 5.01
C HIS A 179 12.14 -19.36 3.51
N GLN A 180 13.31 -19.24 2.86
CA GLN A 180 13.39 -18.99 1.43
C GLN A 180 13.27 -20.30 0.65
N PRO A 181 12.14 -20.60 0.00
CA PRO A 181 12.09 -21.69 -0.97
C PRO A 181 13.04 -21.36 -2.14
N SER A 182 13.58 -22.41 -2.80
CA SER A 182 14.36 -22.30 -4.04
C SER A 182 13.64 -21.58 -5.19
N ALA A 183 12.35 -21.27 -5.02
CA ALA A 183 11.50 -20.50 -5.94
C ALA A 183 11.80 -18.98 -5.99
N PHE A 184 12.75 -18.46 -5.23
CA PHE A 184 13.03 -17.02 -5.13
C PHE A 184 14.12 -16.50 -6.06
N SER A 185 14.50 -17.29 -7.09
CA SER A 185 15.54 -16.86 -8.07
C SER A 185 15.09 -15.67 -8.96
N ASN A 186 13.82 -15.32 -8.96
CA ASN A 186 13.25 -14.23 -9.78
C ASN A 186 12.85 -12.99 -8.98
N ILE A 187 13.34 -12.84 -7.74
CA ILE A 187 13.07 -11.67 -6.90
C ILE A 187 14.05 -10.54 -7.21
N GLU A 188 13.51 -9.34 -7.36
CA GLU A 188 14.25 -8.10 -7.54
C GLU A 188 13.74 -7.04 -6.56
N TYR A 189 14.63 -6.44 -5.78
CA TYR A 189 14.33 -5.29 -4.94
C TYR A 189 14.40 -4.02 -5.81
N ILE A 190 13.28 -3.29 -5.90
CA ILE A 190 13.16 -2.14 -6.79
C ILE A 190 13.18 -0.79 -6.06
N GLY A 191 13.46 -0.82 -4.76
CA GLY A 191 13.37 0.34 -3.88
C GLY A 191 11.93 0.69 -3.49
N PRO A 192 11.76 1.52 -2.46
CA PRO A 192 10.44 1.99 -2.04
C PRO A 192 9.70 2.72 -3.15
N LEU A 193 8.39 2.49 -3.25
CA LEU A 193 7.52 3.12 -4.24
C LEU A 193 6.59 4.11 -3.54
N SER A 194 6.83 5.39 -3.71
CA SER A 194 5.97 6.45 -3.20
C SER A 194 5.47 7.35 -4.32
N ARG A 195 4.25 7.82 -4.19
CA ARG A 195 3.67 8.86 -5.05
C ARG A 195 4.24 10.26 -4.74
N PHE A 196 4.90 10.41 -3.59
CA PHE A 196 5.60 11.64 -3.24
C PHE A 196 6.98 11.61 -3.89
N THR A 197 7.19 12.47 -4.87
CA THR A 197 8.52 12.80 -5.34
C THR A 197 9.14 13.80 -4.35
N GLN A 198 10.46 13.79 -4.20
CA GLN A 198 11.20 14.78 -3.40
C GLN A 198 11.13 16.19 -4.03
N SER A 199 10.02 16.55 -4.61
CA SER A 199 9.77 17.92 -5.06
C SER A 199 9.56 18.77 -3.81
N THR A 200 10.61 19.25 -3.36
CA THR A 200 10.88 20.20 -2.32
C THR A 200 10.07 21.46 -2.50
N ASN A 201 9.05 21.60 -1.72
CA ASN A 201 8.74 22.92 -1.22
C ASN A 201 9.66 23.15 -0.02
N ASP A 202 10.78 23.84 -0.23
CA ASP A 202 11.81 24.16 0.77
C ASP A 202 11.29 24.95 1.98
N ASN A 203 10.01 25.22 2.04
CA ASN A 203 9.38 25.90 3.16
C ASN A 203 7.90 25.47 3.33
N PRO A 204 7.62 24.30 3.94
CA PRO A 204 6.25 23.87 4.21
C PRO A 204 5.62 24.81 5.24
N GLN A 205 4.88 25.81 4.78
CA GLN A 205 4.05 26.63 5.67
C GLN A 205 2.89 25.75 6.17
N THR A 206 3.10 25.08 7.30
CA THR A 206 2.04 24.28 7.87
C THR A 206 1.11 25.10 8.73
N THR A 207 -0.15 24.86 8.45
CA THR A 207 -1.26 25.39 9.23
C THR A 207 -1.67 24.44 10.37
N TYR A 208 -1.17 23.19 10.37
CA TYR A 208 -1.63 22.12 11.25
C TYR A 208 -0.47 21.58 12.12
N GLY A 209 -0.67 21.58 13.45
CA GLY A 209 0.27 20.94 14.39
C GLY A 209 0.14 19.42 14.37
N ILE A 210 -1.07 18.90 14.14
CA ILE A 210 -1.36 17.46 14.12
C ILE A 210 -1.99 17.10 12.78
N VAL A 211 -1.43 16.09 12.09
CA VAL A 211 -1.96 15.56 10.83
C VAL A 211 -2.23 14.07 10.98
N ALA A 212 -3.48 13.67 10.80
CA ALA A 212 -3.91 12.29 10.80
C ALA A 212 -4.31 11.84 9.39
N VAL A 213 -3.66 10.81 8.85
CA VAL A 213 -4.01 10.22 7.55
C VAL A 213 -4.65 8.87 7.77
N LEU A 214 -5.94 8.79 7.47
CA LEU A 214 -6.71 7.56 7.64
C LEU A 214 -6.60 6.71 6.39
N SER A 215 -6.35 5.43 6.61
CA SER A 215 -6.31 4.43 5.55
C SER A 215 -6.96 3.12 6.03
N GLY A 216 -7.08 2.16 5.11
CA GLY A 216 -7.65 0.85 5.41
C GLY A 216 -9.15 0.75 5.14
N LEU A 217 -9.69 -0.44 5.44
CA LEU A 217 -11.05 -0.80 5.12
C LEU A 217 -12.02 -0.40 6.22
N GLU A 218 -13.29 -0.27 5.84
CA GLU A 218 -14.39 -0.11 6.81
C GLU A 218 -14.64 -1.42 7.58
N PRO A 219 -15.09 -1.33 8.85
CA PRO A 219 -15.41 -0.14 9.64
C PRO A 219 -14.21 0.48 10.41
N GLN A 220 -13.01 -0.13 10.35
CA GLN A 220 -11.85 0.26 11.16
C GLN A 220 -11.38 1.68 10.89
N ARG A 221 -11.50 2.15 9.64
CA ARG A 221 -11.19 3.53 9.27
C ARG A 221 -12.12 4.52 9.98
N THR A 222 -13.44 4.29 9.91
CA THR A 222 -14.44 5.16 10.57
C THR A 222 -14.32 5.10 12.10
N MET A 223 -13.95 3.95 12.67
CA MET A 223 -13.73 3.84 14.12
C MET A 223 -12.54 4.71 14.57
N LEU A 224 -11.42 4.66 13.83
CA LEU A 224 -10.27 5.52 14.12
C LEU A 224 -10.61 7.00 13.95
N GLU A 225 -11.36 7.37 12.92
CA GLU A 225 -11.82 8.75 12.73
C GLU A 225 -12.58 9.26 13.96
N ARG A 226 -13.55 8.49 14.44
CA ARG A 226 -14.34 8.84 15.62
C ARG A 226 -13.49 8.99 16.89
N GLU A 227 -12.54 8.08 17.07
CA GLU A 227 -11.60 8.13 18.20
C GLU A 227 -10.76 9.41 18.15
N LEU A 228 -10.18 9.76 16.99
CA LEU A 228 -9.38 10.96 16.83
C LEU A 228 -10.19 12.25 17.00
N VAL A 229 -11.41 12.30 16.46
CA VAL A 229 -12.32 13.43 16.66
C VAL A 229 -12.66 13.62 18.14
N ALA A 230 -12.89 12.52 18.88
CA ALA A 230 -13.13 12.60 20.32
C ALA A 230 -11.88 13.04 21.09
N ARG A 231 -10.72 12.48 20.77
CA ARG A 231 -9.43 12.78 21.43
C ARG A 231 -9.02 14.24 21.28
N TYR A 232 -9.22 14.83 20.11
CA TYR A 232 -8.76 16.18 19.79
C TYR A 232 -9.88 17.24 19.80
N ARG A 233 -11.03 16.92 20.39
CA ARG A 233 -12.18 17.84 20.47
C ARG A 233 -11.80 19.20 21.04
N ASP A 234 -11.04 19.20 22.11
CA ASP A 234 -10.66 20.40 22.89
C ASP A 234 -9.17 20.76 22.66
N SER A 235 -8.60 20.31 21.55
CA SER A 235 -7.21 20.61 21.20
C SER A 235 -6.98 22.11 21.00
N GLN A 236 -5.85 22.60 21.52
CA GLN A 236 -5.38 23.96 21.25
C GLN A 236 -4.61 24.04 19.93
N GLU A 237 -4.10 22.91 19.43
CA GLU A 237 -3.42 22.83 18.15
C GLU A 237 -4.41 22.51 17.03
N LYS A 238 -4.17 23.07 15.86
CA LYS A 238 -4.96 22.75 14.66
C LYS A 238 -4.70 21.32 14.21
N VAL A 239 -5.78 20.56 14.04
CA VAL A 239 -5.75 19.15 13.65
C VAL A 239 -6.33 18.97 12.26
N LEU A 240 -5.60 18.28 11.40
CA LEU A 240 -6.09 17.84 10.08
C LEU A 240 -6.35 16.34 10.10
N ILE A 241 -7.53 15.92 9.67
CA ILE A 241 -7.86 14.51 9.46
C ILE A 241 -8.18 14.30 7.98
N VAL A 242 -7.33 13.54 7.30
CA VAL A 242 -7.51 13.15 5.89
C VAL A 242 -8.12 11.75 5.84
N GLN A 243 -9.34 11.64 5.33
CA GLN A 243 -10.13 10.39 5.39
C GLN A 243 -9.71 9.31 4.38
N GLY A 244 -9.04 9.67 3.27
CA GLY A 244 -8.70 8.74 2.19
C GLY A 244 -9.91 8.27 1.36
N LEU A 245 -10.95 9.12 1.24
CA LEU A 245 -12.22 8.81 0.57
C LEU A 245 -12.33 9.54 -0.78
N LEU A 246 -11.83 8.91 -1.85
CA LEU A 246 -11.82 9.50 -3.19
C LEU A 246 -13.21 9.69 -3.82
N ASN A 247 -14.19 8.91 -3.41
CA ASN A 247 -15.55 8.91 -4.01
C ASN A 247 -16.51 9.88 -3.31
N ARG A 248 -16.00 10.73 -2.41
CA ARG A 248 -16.81 11.77 -1.76
C ARG A 248 -16.50 13.15 -2.34
N PRO A 249 -17.49 14.06 -2.32
CA PRO A 249 -17.22 15.48 -2.62
C PRO A 249 -16.10 15.99 -1.71
N ASN A 250 -15.15 16.76 -2.26
CA ASN A 250 -14.02 17.29 -1.49
C ASN A 250 -14.43 18.49 -0.64
N THR A 251 -15.30 18.27 0.32
CA THR A 251 -15.79 19.27 1.25
C THR A 251 -14.99 19.25 2.53
N ARG A 252 -14.51 20.41 2.98
CA ARG A 252 -13.82 20.57 4.26
C ARG A 252 -14.84 20.79 5.38
N ILE A 253 -14.81 19.93 6.39
CA ILE A 253 -15.66 20.04 7.59
C ILE A 253 -14.80 20.54 8.75
N LYS A 254 -15.18 21.67 9.36
CA LYS A 254 -14.50 22.22 10.55
C LYS A 254 -15.32 21.90 11.80
N ARG A 255 -14.65 21.42 12.86
CA ARG A 255 -15.21 21.19 14.20
C ARG A 255 -14.20 21.67 15.25
N GLY A 256 -14.35 22.91 15.70
CA GLY A 256 -13.36 23.53 16.57
C GLY A 256 -11.98 23.62 15.89
N ALA A 257 -10.96 23.07 16.53
CA ALA A 257 -9.60 23.00 15.99
C ALA A 257 -9.43 21.93 14.90
N ILE A 258 -10.41 21.03 14.71
CA ILE A 258 -10.31 19.90 13.79
C ILE A 258 -10.85 20.27 12.41
N THR A 259 -10.05 20.04 11.38
CA THR A 259 -10.45 20.07 9.97
C THR A 259 -10.47 18.66 9.42
N ILE A 260 -11.58 18.22 8.86
CA ILE A 260 -11.73 16.90 8.24
C ILE A 260 -11.89 17.10 6.73
N VAL A 261 -11.09 16.39 5.94
CA VAL A 261 -11.16 16.40 4.47
C VAL A 261 -11.26 14.97 3.93
N PRO A 262 -12.08 14.72 2.90
CA PRO A 262 -12.18 13.40 2.29
C PRO A 262 -10.86 12.92 1.69
N TYR A 263 -10.18 13.79 0.94
CA TYR A 263 -8.86 13.54 0.34
C TYR A 263 -8.14 14.87 0.07
N MET A 264 -6.86 14.79 -0.22
CA MET A 264 -6.01 15.92 -0.63
C MET A 264 -5.22 15.52 -1.88
N SER A 265 -4.72 16.50 -2.63
CA SER A 265 -3.71 16.25 -3.66
C SER A 265 -2.42 15.74 -3.01
N ASP A 266 -1.53 15.15 -3.80
CA ASP A 266 -0.29 14.62 -3.27
C ASP A 266 0.61 15.75 -2.73
N GLU A 267 0.65 16.89 -3.41
CA GLU A 267 1.40 18.08 -3.01
C GLU A 267 0.84 18.68 -1.69
N GLU A 268 -0.48 18.82 -1.59
CA GLU A 268 -1.11 19.33 -0.36
C GLU A 268 -0.87 18.39 0.82
N LEU A 269 -0.94 17.07 0.58
CA LEU A 269 -0.73 16.07 1.63
C LEU A 269 0.74 16.00 2.05
N ALA A 270 1.67 16.04 1.10
CA ALA A 270 3.11 16.07 1.39
C ALA A 270 3.47 17.32 2.22
N ALA A 271 3.00 18.51 1.81
CA ALA A 271 3.22 19.75 2.56
C ALA A 271 2.64 19.67 3.98
N ALA A 272 1.42 19.10 4.13
CA ALA A 272 0.80 18.95 5.45
C ALA A 272 1.59 18.00 6.35
N LEU A 273 2.11 16.89 5.80
CA LEU A 273 2.92 15.92 6.55
C LEU A 273 4.28 16.49 6.96
N MET A 274 5.00 17.11 6.00
CA MET A 274 6.34 17.64 6.26
C MET A 274 6.37 18.74 7.33
N GLY A 275 5.29 19.46 7.49
CA GLY A 275 5.31 20.49 8.48
C GLY A 275 4.47 20.19 9.72
N ALA A 276 3.92 19.01 9.88
CA ALA A 276 3.25 18.61 11.10
C ALA A 276 4.27 18.37 12.22
N LYS A 277 3.90 18.76 13.44
CA LYS A 277 4.65 18.37 14.66
C LYS A 277 4.33 16.94 15.08
N HIS A 278 3.11 16.48 14.80
CA HIS A 278 2.65 15.14 15.13
C HIS A 278 1.87 14.53 13.95
N ILE A 279 2.36 13.39 13.49
CA ILE A 279 1.78 12.61 12.40
C ILE A 279 1.13 11.35 12.96
N ILE A 280 -0.13 11.11 12.65
CA ILE A 280 -0.87 9.91 13.08
C ILE A 280 -1.30 9.15 11.84
N VAL A 281 -0.82 7.92 11.71
CA VAL A 281 -1.08 7.09 10.52
C VAL A 281 -1.33 5.63 10.88
N ARG A 282 -1.97 4.89 9.96
CA ARG A 282 -1.93 3.44 10.02
C ARG A 282 -0.53 2.94 9.65
N SER A 283 -0.11 1.85 10.27
CA SER A 283 1.15 1.15 9.94
C SER A 283 1.02 0.30 8.67
N GLY A 284 0.44 0.89 7.62
CA GLY A 284 0.39 0.26 6.30
C GLY A 284 1.70 0.49 5.55
N TYR A 285 2.18 -0.53 4.85
CA TYR A 285 3.48 -0.48 4.18
C TYR A 285 3.63 0.69 3.19
N SER A 286 2.58 0.99 2.41
CA SER A 286 2.60 2.13 1.48
C SER A 286 2.72 3.48 2.21
N THR A 287 2.12 3.61 3.40
CA THR A 287 2.28 4.82 4.22
C THR A 287 3.71 4.96 4.75
N ILE A 288 4.35 3.85 5.12
CA ILE A 288 5.75 3.84 5.55
C ILE A 288 6.66 4.28 4.40
N MET A 289 6.46 3.75 3.18
CA MET A 289 7.19 4.21 1.99
C MET A 289 6.96 5.70 1.69
N ASP A 290 5.73 6.19 1.88
CA ASP A 290 5.40 7.60 1.70
C ASP A 290 6.15 8.49 2.71
N LEU A 291 6.22 8.10 3.99
CA LEU A 291 6.97 8.82 5.01
C LEU A 291 8.48 8.75 4.78
N ASP A 292 9.00 7.62 4.31
CA ASP A 292 10.40 7.45 3.92
C ASP A 292 10.78 8.40 2.77
N ALA A 293 9.97 8.43 1.72
CA ALA A 293 10.20 9.31 0.56
C ALA A 293 10.18 10.80 0.92
N LEU A 294 9.41 11.20 1.94
CA LEU A 294 9.39 12.55 2.49
C LEU A 294 10.55 12.82 3.47
N GLY A 295 11.43 11.84 3.74
CA GLY A 295 12.54 11.96 4.69
C GLY A 295 12.13 11.97 6.16
N LEU A 296 10.86 11.68 6.48
CA LEU A 296 10.32 11.82 7.83
C LEU A 296 10.71 10.68 8.79
N LEU A 297 11.21 9.55 8.25
CA LEU A 297 11.64 8.39 9.06
C LEU A 297 13.10 8.45 9.52
N HIS A 298 13.91 9.34 8.94
CA HIS A 298 15.35 9.41 9.14
C HIS A 298 15.81 10.67 9.88
N VAL A 299 14.87 11.43 10.43
CA VAL A 299 15.20 12.64 11.19
C VAL A 299 15.58 12.23 12.62
N PRO A 300 16.80 12.55 13.11
CA PRO A 300 17.18 12.26 14.49
C PRO A 300 16.18 12.90 15.47
N MET A 301 15.69 12.14 16.45
CA MET A 301 14.74 12.64 17.46
C MET A 301 15.33 13.78 18.35
N THR A 302 16.56 14.16 18.12
CA THR A 302 17.31 15.16 18.90
C THR A 302 17.09 16.60 18.43
N THR A 303 16.37 16.83 17.34
CA THR A 303 16.05 18.18 16.86
C THR A 303 14.60 18.54 17.18
N ASP A 304 14.37 19.73 17.72
CA ASP A 304 13.02 20.29 17.98
C ASP A 304 12.11 20.37 16.72
N GLN A 305 12.64 19.99 15.57
CA GLN A 305 11.97 20.06 14.26
C GLN A 305 11.46 18.70 13.76
N SER A 306 11.78 17.59 14.43
CA SER A 306 11.36 16.26 13.98
C SER A 306 9.92 15.98 14.40
N PRO A 307 9.03 15.55 13.46
CA PRO A 307 7.66 15.21 13.84
C PRO A 307 7.63 13.92 14.67
N ILE A 308 6.75 13.89 15.65
CA ILE A 308 6.40 12.66 16.35
C ILE A 308 5.51 11.83 15.42
N ILE A 309 5.92 10.61 15.06
CA ILE A 309 5.10 9.74 14.23
C ILE A 309 4.46 8.64 15.09
N THR A 310 3.14 8.58 15.08
CA THR A 310 2.36 7.55 15.76
C THR A 310 1.76 6.59 14.75
N PHE A 311 2.25 5.35 14.76
CA PHE A 311 1.69 4.26 13.96
C PHE A 311 0.58 3.55 14.74
N ILE A 312 -0.64 3.54 14.20
CA ILE A 312 -1.80 2.87 14.79
C ILE A 312 -2.16 1.64 13.94
N PRO A 313 -1.78 0.42 14.35
CA PRO A 313 -2.11 -0.78 13.59
C PRO A 313 -3.61 -1.03 13.57
N THR A 314 -4.11 -1.64 12.49
CA THR A 314 -5.45 -2.18 12.46
C THR A 314 -5.48 -3.46 13.29
N SER A 315 -6.29 -3.48 14.35
CA SER A 315 -6.41 -4.63 15.25
C SER A 315 -6.72 -5.91 14.49
N GLY A 316 -5.91 -6.95 14.73
CA GLY A 316 -6.06 -8.26 14.09
C GLY A 316 -5.45 -8.35 12.69
N GLN A 317 -4.65 -7.37 12.27
CA GLN A 317 -3.80 -7.45 11.08
C GLN A 317 -2.33 -7.66 11.49
N PRO A 318 -1.81 -8.90 11.47
CA PRO A 318 -0.46 -9.22 11.95
C PRO A 318 0.63 -8.42 11.24
N GLU A 319 0.46 -8.14 9.96
CA GLU A 319 1.35 -7.29 9.18
C GLU A 319 1.47 -5.89 9.79
N GLN A 320 0.33 -5.23 10.05
CA GLN A 320 0.35 -3.88 10.59
C GLN A 320 0.83 -3.84 12.05
N GLU A 321 0.51 -4.87 12.84
CA GLU A 321 1.01 -5.01 14.21
C GLU A 321 2.53 -5.15 14.20
N TYR A 322 3.07 -5.98 13.30
CA TYR A 322 4.51 -6.14 13.09
C TYR A 322 5.17 -4.83 12.64
N LEU A 323 4.64 -4.19 11.59
CA LEU A 323 5.21 -2.96 11.04
C LEU A 323 5.21 -1.81 12.06
N ALA A 324 4.15 -1.68 12.87
CA ALA A 324 4.12 -0.66 13.93
C ALA A 324 5.25 -0.87 14.94
N HIS A 325 5.51 -2.12 15.33
CA HIS A 325 6.60 -2.46 16.27
C HIS A 325 7.97 -2.26 15.62
N PHE A 326 8.17 -2.79 14.41
CA PHE A 326 9.40 -2.66 13.66
C PHE A 326 9.82 -1.19 13.44
N MET A 327 8.86 -0.34 13.05
CA MET A 327 9.13 1.08 12.85
C MET A 327 9.38 1.82 14.16
N ALA A 328 8.69 1.47 15.25
CA ALA A 328 8.96 2.05 16.56
C ALA A 328 10.39 1.74 17.03
N GLU A 329 10.89 0.52 16.84
CA GLU A 329 12.27 0.16 17.17
C GLU A 329 13.29 0.84 16.26
N LYS A 330 12.98 0.96 14.96
CA LYS A 330 13.86 1.59 13.97
C LYS A 330 14.03 3.09 14.25
N CYS A 331 12.94 3.80 14.52
CA CYS A 331 12.99 5.22 14.86
C CYS A 331 13.66 5.53 16.21
N GLN A 332 13.74 4.55 17.14
CA GLN A 332 14.47 4.73 18.41
C GLN A 332 15.99 4.54 18.26
N LYS A 333 16.44 3.87 17.20
CA LYS A 333 17.86 3.56 16.96
C LYS A 333 18.54 4.53 16.00
N SER A 334 17.77 5.36 15.31
CA SER A 334 18.23 6.44 14.43
C SER A 334 18.42 7.74 15.21
#